data_aa7fc95b1354baeccaea6d19bba36a8e
#
_entry.id   aa7fc95b1354baeccaea6d19bba36a8e
#
_cell.length_a   1.000
_cell.length_b   1.000
_cell.length_c   1.000
_cell.angle_alpha   90.00
_cell.angle_beta   90.00
_cell.angle_gamma   90.00
#
_symmetry.space_group_name_H-M   'P 1'
#
loop_
_entity.id
_entity.type
_entity.pdbx_description
1 polymer ?
#
loop_
_entity_poly.entity_id
_entity_poly.type
_entity_poly.pdbx_seq_one_letter_code
_entity_poly.pdbx_strand_id
1 'polypeptide(L)'
;MVGVNPPASGPITKAQAVAYAHAVNLRAGDLPGFTSSRSETEAPKPGQLALEEIRCSGGVSPARRIAKMESTEFSSGRVFYGKVMKSTVEVWPTPAVVASSNVLSHKSRARACFVRFLKALHERTNQERKGRMQIGPFTIATVPNPLPGVSDSFLTAINETRLLRSGAIRAHIYRDIFGFTTGPAEIELEAIGIGRPVPTSAEAQALQLLLDRAMANTV
;
A
#
# COMPACT_ATOMS: atom_id res chain seq x y z
N MET A 1 -5.19 -30.98 21.69
CA MET A 1 -5.68 -29.67 22.15
C MET A 1 -4.50 -28.71 22.09
N VAL A 2 -4.45 -27.85 21.09
CA VAL A 2 -3.42 -26.81 20.99
C VAL A 2 -3.92 -25.66 21.86
N GLY A 3 -3.18 -25.37 22.95
CA GLY A 3 -3.52 -24.29 23.86
C GLY A 3 -3.42 -22.95 23.12
N VAL A 4 -4.55 -22.31 22.91
CA VAL A 4 -4.60 -20.92 22.46
C VAL A 4 -4.11 -20.07 23.63
N ASN A 5 -2.89 -19.56 23.54
CA ASN A 5 -2.40 -18.56 24.50
C ASN A 5 -3.32 -17.34 24.40
N PRO A 6 -3.91 -16.86 25.51
CA PRO A 6 -4.67 -15.63 25.49
C PRO A 6 -3.75 -14.48 25.01
N PRO A 7 -4.30 -13.52 24.24
CA PRO A 7 -3.51 -12.38 23.77
C PRO A 7 -2.88 -11.66 24.96
N ALA A 8 -1.61 -11.30 24.84
CA ALA A 8 -0.87 -10.58 25.85
C ALA A 8 -1.61 -9.28 26.18
N SER A 9 -2.03 -9.11 27.44
CA SER A 9 -2.88 -7.99 27.91
C SER A 9 -2.12 -6.68 28.13
N GLY A 10 -0.95 -6.51 27.51
CA GLY A 10 -0.09 -5.34 27.62
C GLY A 10 -0.03 -4.49 26.32
N PRO A 11 0.55 -3.30 26.38
CA PRO A 11 0.79 -2.49 25.17
C PRO A 11 1.76 -3.22 24.23
N ILE A 12 1.47 -3.15 22.93
CA ILE A 12 2.30 -3.75 21.88
C ILE A 12 3.69 -3.10 21.90
N THR A 13 4.73 -3.90 22.04
CA THR A 13 6.10 -3.41 21.95
C THR A 13 6.56 -3.27 20.50
N LYS A 14 7.57 -2.41 20.24
CA LYS A 14 8.16 -2.28 18.90
C LYS A 14 8.68 -3.63 18.36
N ALA A 15 9.30 -4.44 19.22
CA ALA A 15 9.84 -5.74 18.83
C ALA A 15 8.71 -6.71 18.36
N GLN A 16 7.59 -6.76 19.07
CA GLN A 16 6.42 -7.56 18.68
C GLN A 16 5.83 -7.06 17.36
N ALA A 17 5.68 -5.73 17.21
CA ALA A 17 5.17 -5.13 15.99
C ALA A 17 6.04 -5.42 14.76
N VAL A 18 7.36 -5.33 14.90
CA VAL A 18 8.34 -5.66 13.84
C VAL A 18 8.29 -7.16 13.52
N ALA A 19 8.27 -8.03 14.52
CA ALA A 19 8.20 -9.47 14.32
C ALA A 19 6.91 -9.89 13.57
N TYR A 20 5.77 -9.30 13.94
CA TYR A 20 4.50 -9.50 13.24
C TYR A 20 4.60 -9.05 11.78
N ALA A 21 5.11 -7.83 11.54
CA ALA A 21 5.22 -7.30 10.21
C ALA A 21 6.12 -8.18 9.32
N HIS A 22 7.22 -8.68 9.84
CA HIS A 22 8.07 -9.65 9.14
C HIS A 22 7.35 -10.98 8.85
N ALA A 23 6.52 -11.46 9.80
CA ALA A 23 5.78 -12.70 9.63
C ALA A 23 4.73 -12.60 8.50
N VAL A 24 4.11 -11.42 8.34
CA VAL A 24 3.01 -11.18 7.40
C VAL A 24 3.49 -10.77 6.00
N ASN A 25 4.51 -9.92 5.90
CA ASN A 25 4.98 -9.37 4.62
C ASN A 25 5.33 -10.43 3.56
N LEU A 26 5.27 -10.04 2.30
CA LEU A 26 5.78 -10.83 1.17
C LEU A 26 7.30 -11.02 1.29
N ARG A 27 7.78 -12.22 0.93
CA ARG A 27 9.19 -12.63 1.02
C ARG A 27 9.68 -13.13 -0.32
N ALA A 28 10.99 -13.12 -0.50
CA ALA A 28 11.62 -13.69 -1.70
C ALA A 28 11.09 -15.11 -1.96
N GLY A 29 10.67 -15.37 -3.20
CA GLY A 29 10.06 -16.65 -3.61
C GLY A 29 8.54 -16.74 -3.51
N ASP A 30 7.86 -15.79 -2.87
CA ASP A 30 6.39 -15.82 -2.70
C ASP A 30 5.62 -15.66 -4.01
N LEU A 31 6.20 -14.93 -4.98
CA LEU A 31 5.53 -14.60 -6.23
C LEU A 31 6.24 -15.27 -7.41
N PRO A 32 5.74 -16.41 -7.92
CA PRO A 32 6.28 -17.05 -9.11
C PRO A 32 6.30 -16.11 -10.32
N GLY A 33 7.44 -16.08 -11.05
CA GLY A 33 7.62 -15.21 -12.21
C GLY A 33 7.97 -13.75 -11.88
N PHE A 34 8.17 -13.43 -10.61
CA PHE A 34 8.74 -12.16 -10.14
C PHE A 34 10.12 -12.41 -9.50
N THR A 35 11.00 -11.43 -9.66
CA THR A 35 12.32 -11.42 -9.01
C THR A 35 12.32 -10.38 -7.90
N SER A 36 12.74 -10.76 -6.71
CA SER A 36 12.93 -9.84 -5.60
C SER A 36 14.23 -9.06 -5.72
N SER A 37 14.21 -7.74 -5.58
CA SER A 37 15.37 -6.87 -5.83
C SER A 37 16.08 -6.35 -4.56
N ARG A 38 15.43 -6.36 -3.41
CA ARG A 38 15.96 -5.83 -2.15
C ARG A 38 15.49 -6.67 -0.96
N SER A 39 16.18 -6.52 0.17
CA SER A 39 15.71 -7.05 1.45
C SER A 39 14.54 -6.21 1.98
N GLU A 40 13.70 -6.81 2.79
CA GLU A 40 12.72 -6.11 3.60
C GLU A 40 13.38 -5.03 4.45
N THR A 41 12.74 -3.87 4.55
CA THR A 41 13.28 -2.71 5.26
C THR A 41 12.25 -2.05 6.16
N GLU A 42 12.69 -1.49 7.29
CA GLU A 42 11.87 -0.56 8.03
C GLU A 42 11.64 0.69 7.16
N ALA A 43 10.38 1.06 6.97
CA ALA A 43 10.06 2.21 6.14
C ALA A 43 10.59 3.51 6.75
N PRO A 44 11.06 4.45 5.93
CA PRO A 44 11.54 5.74 6.40
C PRO A 44 10.44 6.52 7.14
N LYS A 45 10.85 7.45 7.99
CA LYS A 45 9.90 8.35 8.64
C LYS A 45 9.05 9.08 7.58
N PRO A 46 7.76 9.33 7.87
CA PRO A 46 6.89 10.02 6.93
C PRO A 46 7.45 11.39 6.55
N GLY A 47 7.57 11.61 5.26
CA GLY A 47 7.96 12.92 4.73
C GLY A 47 6.80 13.91 4.78
N GLN A 48 7.09 15.17 4.40
CA GLN A 48 6.11 16.27 4.38
C GLN A 48 4.86 15.93 3.56
N LEU A 49 5.02 15.25 2.42
CA LEU A 49 3.91 14.83 1.57
C LEU A 49 2.92 13.90 2.28
N ALA A 50 3.41 12.93 3.06
CA ALA A 50 2.54 12.05 3.84
C ALA A 50 1.77 12.82 4.93
N LEU A 51 2.38 13.85 5.51
CA LEU A 51 1.72 14.72 6.48
C LEU A 51 0.66 15.62 5.83
N GLU A 52 0.90 16.11 4.61
CA GLU A 52 -0.08 16.87 3.82
C GLU A 52 -1.29 16.01 3.44
N GLU A 53 -1.05 14.77 3.00
CA GLU A 53 -2.10 13.79 2.70
C GLU A 53 -3.01 13.55 3.92
N ILE A 54 -2.42 13.31 5.08
CA ILE A 54 -3.16 13.05 6.32
C ILE A 54 -3.96 14.27 6.76
N ARG A 55 -3.39 15.47 6.69
CA ARG A 55 -4.15 16.71 6.98
C ARG A 55 -5.36 16.84 6.07
N CYS A 56 -5.22 16.44 4.83
CA CYS A 56 -6.28 16.47 3.84
C CYS A 56 -7.34 15.40 4.11
N SER A 57 -6.93 14.16 4.33
CA SER A 57 -7.85 13.02 4.49
C SER A 57 -8.48 12.94 5.88
N GLY A 58 -7.85 13.52 6.89
CA GLY A 58 -8.31 13.46 8.28
C GLY A 58 -7.94 12.15 8.98
N GLY A 59 -6.93 11.45 8.49
CA GLY A 59 -6.39 10.23 9.09
C GLY A 59 -5.56 10.48 10.35
N VAL A 60 -5.03 9.41 10.92
CA VAL A 60 -4.16 9.45 12.10
C VAL A 60 -2.73 9.76 11.68
N SER A 61 -2.02 10.56 12.48
CA SER A 61 -0.61 10.86 12.22
C SER A 61 0.23 9.57 12.17
N PRO A 62 1.06 9.37 11.12
CA PRO A 62 1.96 8.23 11.02
C PRO A 62 2.99 8.13 12.16
N ALA A 63 3.24 9.22 12.87
CA ALA A 63 4.09 9.23 14.06
C ALA A 63 3.55 8.36 15.21
N ARG A 64 2.26 8.00 15.17
CA ARG A 64 1.63 7.11 16.15
C ARG A 64 1.80 5.62 15.84
N ARG A 65 2.35 5.26 14.67
CA ARG A 65 2.66 3.86 14.34
C ARG A 65 3.76 3.33 15.25
N ILE A 66 3.61 2.08 15.66
CA ILE A 66 4.65 1.37 16.42
C ILE A 66 5.73 0.86 15.46
N ALA A 67 5.29 0.29 14.30
CA ALA A 67 6.19 -0.18 13.25
C ALA A 67 5.55 0.01 11.87
N LYS A 68 6.39 0.19 10.86
CA LYS A 68 6.06 0.09 9.45
C LYS A 68 7.19 -0.65 8.74
N MET A 69 6.86 -1.77 8.12
CA MET A 69 7.80 -2.59 7.36
C MET A 69 7.32 -2.71 5.91
N GLU A 70 8.23 -2.50 4.98
CA GLU A 70 8.00 -2.71 3.55
C GLU A 70 8.69 -4.01 3.13
N SER A 71 7.99 -4.84 2.35
CA SER A 71 8.58 -6.05 1.77
C SER A 71 9.72 -5.73 0.80
N THR A 72 10.40 -6.75 0.32
CA THR A 72 11.19 -6.64 -0.91
C THR A 72 10.28 -6.17 -2.05
N GLU A 73 10.86 -5.46 -3.02
CA GLU A 73 10.18 -5.14 -4.26
C GLU A 73 10.28 -6.35 -5.21
N PHE A 74 9.13 -6.81 -5.70
CA PHE A 74 9.01 -7.91 -6.67
C PHE A 74 8.81 -7.32 -8.05
N SER A 75 9.68 -7.63 -9.00
CA SER A 75 9.60 -7.11 -10.35
C SER A 75 9.57 -8.21 -11.39
N SER A 76 8.85 -7.98 -12.49
CA SER A 76 8.85 -8.86 -13.65
C SER A 76 8.77 -8.06 -14.95
N GLY A 77 9.37 -8.58 -16.03
CA GLY A 77 9.35 -7.93 -17.33
C GLY A 77 10.49 -6.92 -17.54
N ARG A 78 10.35 -6.06 -18.58
CA ARG A 78 11.35 -5.06 -18.97
C ARG A 78 10.98 -3.69 -18.43
N VAL A 79 11.96 -2.79 -18.33
CA VAL A 79 11.83 -1.42 -17.77
C VAL A 79 10.61 -0.61 -18.27
N PHE A 80 10.17 -0.81 -19.52
CA PHE A 80 9.02 -0.08 -20.09
C PHE A 80 7.72 -0.89 -20.16
N TYR A 81 7.74 -2.14 -19.73
CA TYR A 81 6.59 -3.06 -19.71
C TYR A 81 6.65 -3.92 -18.45
N GLY A 82 7.30 -3.40 -17.43
CA GLY A 82 7.51 -4.10 -16.18
C GLY A 82 6.27 -4.08 -15.29
N LYS A 83 6.29 -4.98 -14.35
CA LYS A 83 5.32 -5.08 -13.26
C LYS A 83 6.10 -5.06 -11.97
N VAL A 84 5.58 -4.36 -10.99
CA VAL A 84 6.16 -4.26 -9.66
C VAL A 84 5.08 -4.55 -8.64
N MET A 85 5.41 -5.32 -7.63
CA MET A 85 4.55 -5.55 -6.47
C MET A 85 5.36 -5.39 -5.20
N LYS A 86 4.74 -4.85 -4.18
CA LYS A 86 5.29 -4.78 -2.82
C LYS A 86 4.17 -4.82 -1.79
N SER A 87 4.46 -5.31 -0.61
CA SER A 87 3.55 -5.19 0.53
C SER A 87 4.10 -4.28 1.61
N THR A 88 3.21 -3.71 2.37
CA THR A 88 3.53 -2.88 3.54
C THR A 88 2.67 -3.37 4.70
N VAL A 89 3.28 -3.54 5.86
CA VAL A 89 2.57 -3.83 7.11
C VAL A 89 2.83 -2.72 8.10
N GLU A 90 1.77 -2.07 8.55
CA GLU A 90 1.78 -1.03 9.57
C GLU A 90 1.14 -1.55 10.85
N VAL A 91 1.80 -1.41 11.98
CA VAL A 91 1.26 -1.81 13.30
C VAL A 91 1.04 -0.57 14.14
N TRP A 92 -0.16 -0.46 14.67
CA TRP A 92 -0.65 0.65 15.45
C TRP A 92 -0.88 0.27 16.91
N PRO A 93 -1.00 1.21 17.84
CA PRO A 93 -1.20 0.92 19.26
C PRO A 93 -2.46 0.11 19.57
N THR A 94 -3.53 0.33 18.82
CA THR A 94 -4.81 -0.35 19.05
C THR A 94 -5.61 -0.50 17.74
N PRO A 95 -6.54 -1.47 17.66
CA PRO A 95 -7.45 -1.59 16.52
C PRO A 95 -8.28 -0.33 16.25
N ALA A 96 -8.67 0.43 17.27
CA ALA A 96 -9.41 1.67 17.12
C ALA A 96 -8.61 2.76 16.41
N VAL A 97 -7.29 2.78 16.58
CA VAL A 97 -6.39 3.70 15.87
C VAL A 97 -6.31 3.32 14.40
N VAL A 98 -6.20 2.02 14.07
CA VAL A 98 -6.23 1.53 12.68
C VAL A 98 -7.54 1.92 11.98
N ALA A 99 -8.68 1.66 12.60
CA ALA A 99 -9.97 2.04 12.06
C ALA A 99 -10.09 3.55 11.79
N SER A 100 -9.40 4.37 12.60
CA SER A 100 -9.34 5.82 12.40
C SER A 100 -8.31 6.24 11.34
N SER A 101 -7.30 5.43 11.02
CA SER A 101 -6.34 5.71 9.95
C SER A 101 -6.92 5.45 8.57
N ASN A 102 -7.77 4.43 8.45
CA ASN A 102 -8.33 3.96 7.17
C ASN A 102 -9.53 4.80 6.69
N VAL A 103 -9.40 6.13 6.74
CA VAL A 103 -10.51 7.04 6.39
C VAL A 103 -10.85 7.07 4.90
N LEU A 104 -9.91 6.69 4.02
CA LEU A 104 -10.11 6.69 2.57
C LEU A 104 -11.15 5.66 2.14
N SER A 105 -11.21 4.51 2.82
CA SER A 105 -12.17 3.45 2.51
C SER A 105 -13.61 3.85 2.87
N HIS A 106 -13.81 4.67 3.91
CA HIS A 106 -15.13 4.94 4.47
C HIS A 106 -15.67 6.34 4.17
N LYS A 107 -14.82 7.37 4.00
CA LYS A 107 -15.26 8.76 3.93
C LYS A 107 -15.11 9.35 2.53
N SER A 108 -16.22 9.66 1.87
CA SER A 108 -16.22 10.32 0.56
C SER A 108 -15.45 11.65 0.55
N ARG A 109 -15.53 12.42 1.65
CA ARG A 109 -14.77 13.68 1.82
C ARG A 109 -13.25 13.42 1.84
N ALA A 110 -12.80 12.36 2.50
CA ALA A 110 -11.39 11.97 2.51
C ALA A 110 -10.91 11.58 1.12
N ARG A 111 -11.70 10.76 0.39
CA ARG A 111 -11.40 10.40 -1.02
C ARG A 111 -11.31 11.63 -1.92
N ALA A 112 -12.28 12.55 -1.83
CA ALA A 112 -12.26 13.79 -2.61
C ALA A 112 -11.05 14.67 -2.28
N CYS A 113 -10.63 14.71 -1.01
CA CYS A 113 -9.43 15.41 -0.59
C CYS A 113 -8.16 14.75 -1.14
N PHE A 114 -8.05 13.43 -1.07
CA PHE A 114 -6.93 12.67 -1.63
C PHE A 114 -6.78 12.88 -3.14
N VAL A 115 -7.88 12.88 -3.89
CA VAL A 115 -7.86 13.19 -5.33
C VAL A 115 -7.31 14.59 -5.59
N ARG A 116 -7.75 15.61 -4.81
CA ARG A 116 -7.20 16.98 -4.96
C ARG A 116 -5.72 17.05 -4.60
N PHE A 117 -5.30 16.33 -3.55
CA PHE A 117 -3.89 16.23 -3.15
C PHE A 117 -3.04 15.62 -4.28
N LEU A 118 -3.47 14.52 -4.88
CA LEU A 118 -2.77 13.90 -6.00
C LEU A 118 -2.67 14.83 -7.21
N LYS A 119 -3.73 15.56 -7.55
CA LYS A 119 -3.69 16.57 -8.62
C LYS A 119 -2.63 17.63 -8.37
N ALA A 120 -2.63 18.23 -7.18
CA ALA A 120 -1.64 19.23 -6.80
C ALA A 120 -0.21 18.67 -6.80
N LEU A 121 -0.03 17.41 -6.36
CA LEU A 121 1.26 16.72 -6.41
C LEU A 121 1.74 16.53 -7.86
N HIS A 122 0.87 16.11 -8.76
CA HIS A 122 1.18 15.94 -10.20
C HIS A 122 1.57 17.26 -10.84
N GLU A 123 0.82 18.34 -10.57
CA GLU A 123 1.13 19.68 -11.08
C GLU A 123 2.51 20.15 -10.60
N ARG A 124 2.81 20.01 -9.30
CA ARG A 124 4.11 20.33 -8.72
C ARG A 124 5.23 19.50 -9.37
N THR A 125 5.03 18.18 -9.48
CA THR A 125 6.00 17.29 -10.12
C THR A 125 6.27 17.66 -11.56
N ASN A 126 5.24 18.07 -12.32
CA ASN A 126 5.38 18.52 -13.70
C ASN A 126 6.15 19.85 -13.81
N GLN A 127 5.95 20.76 -12.85
CA GLN A 127 6.69 22.03 -12.78
C GLN A 127 8.17 21.80 -12.45
N GLU A 128 8.48 20.89 -11.51
CA GLU A 128 9.85 20.58 -11.08
C GLU A 128 10.63 19.82 -12.17
N ARG A 129 9.97 18.91 -12.88
CA ARG A 129 10.57 18.06 -13.93
C ARG A 129 10.66 18.75 -15.30
N LYS A 130 10.88 20.07 -15.35
CA LYS A 130 10.98 20.84 -16.60
C LYS A 130 11.74 20.06 -17.70
N GLY A 131 11.01 19.36 -18.56
CA GLY A 131 11.48 19.00 -19.87
C GLY A 131 11.71 17.53 -20.23
N ARG A 132 11.47 16.52 -19.38
CA ARG A 132 11.71 15.12 -19.79
C ARG A 132 10.46 14.26 -19.91
N MET A 133 9.62 14.27 -18.90
CA MET A 133 8.40 13.46 -18.87
C MET A 133 7.40 14.11 -17.94
N GLN A 134 6.17 14.24 -18.38
CA GLN A 134 5.06 14.83 -17.62
C GLN A 134 4.08 13.76 -17.19
N ILE A 135 3.42 13.99 -16.06
CA ILE A 135 2.25 13.23 -15.66
C ILE A 135 1.07 13.86 -16.38
N GLY A 136 0.42 13.04 -17.21
CA GLY A 136 -0.79 13.41 -17.94
C GLY A 136 -2.06 13.16 -17.13
N PRO A 137 -3.19 12.96 -17.82
CA PRO A 137 -4.45 12.62 -17.18
C PRO A 137 -4.34 11.35 -16.32
N PHE A 138 -5.05 11.36 -15.20
CA PHE A 138 -5.18 10.18 -14.35
C PHE A 138 -6.61 10.00 -13.86
N THR A 139 -6.98 8.77 -13.55
CA THR A 139 -8.21 8.41 -12.88
C THR A 139 -7.91 7.71 -11.58
N ILE A 140 -8.77 7.87 -10.59
CA ILE A 140 -8.70 7.19 -9.31
C ILE A 140 -10.09 6.69 -8.92
N ALA A 141 -10.18 5.44 -8.51
CA ALA A 141 -11.39 4.83 -7.96
C ALA A 141 -11.02 4.06 -6.69
N THR A 142 -11.77 4.29 -5.62
CA THR A 142 -11.66 3.50 -4.39
C THR A 142 -12.99 2.79 -4.15
N VAL A 143 -12.94 1.48 -4.04
CA VAL A 143 -14.11 0.62 -3.83
C VAL A 143 -13.88 -0.31 -2.64
N PRO A 144 -14.93 -0.74 -1.92
CA PRO A 144 -14.83 -1.84 -0.99
C PRO A 144 -14.33 -3.10 -1.70
N ASN A 145 -13.45 -3.85 -1.05
CA ASN A 145 -12.95 -5.14 -1.53
C ASN A 145 -13.11 -6.18 -0.42
N PRO A 146 -14.35 -6.66 -0.16
CA PRO A 146 -14.63 -7.50 1.00
C PRO A 146 -13.78 -8.76 1.01
N LEU A 147 -13.03 -8.94 2.09
CA LEU A 147 -12.20 -10.12 2.33
C LEU A 147 -12.70 -10.86 3.57
N PRO A 148 -12.75 -12.19 3.56
CA PRO A 148 -13.23 -12.97 4.69
C PRO A 148 -12.31 -12.82 5.91
N GLY A 149 -12.92 -12.64 7.09
CA GLY A 149 -12.19 -12.62 8.36
C GLY A 149 -11.48 -11.31 8.71
N VAL A 150 -11.59 -10.26 7.88
CA VAL A 150 -11.01 -8.94 8.17
C VAL A 150 -12.10 -7.91 8.46
N SER A 151 -11.76 -6.89 9.26
CA SER A 151 -12.73 -5.88 9.70
C SER A 151 -12.99 -4.80 8.67
N ASP A 152 -12.04 -4.57 7.78
CA ASP A 152 -12.11 -3.54 6.74
C ASP A 152 -11.15 -3.86 5.60
N SER A 153 -11.59 -3.59 4.38
CA SER A 153 -10.77 -3.81 3.19
C SER A 153 -11.22 -2.95 2.01
N PHE A 154 -10.27 -2.54 1.18
CA PHE A 154 -10.50 -1.68 0.02
C PHE A 154 -9.57 -2.01 -1.14
N LEU A 155 -9.96 -1.57 -2.32
CA LEU A 155 -9.12 -1.46 -3.51
C LEU A 155 -9.14 0.00 -3.98
N THR A 156 -7.96 0.60 -4.13
CA THR A 156 -7.79 1.87 -4.83
C THR A 156 -7.05 1.64 -6.14
N ALA A 157 -7.74 1.85 -7.25
CA ALA A 157 -7.16 1.76 -8.59
C ALA A 157 -6.80 3.17 -9.10
N ILE A 158 -5.56 3.35 -9.54
CA ILE A 158 -5.05 4.60 -10.11
C ILE A 158 -4.50 4.29 -11.50
N ASN A 159 -5.09 4.88 -12.53
CA ASN A 159 -4.59 4.79 -13.89
C ASN A 159 -4.04 6.15 -14.31
N GLU A 160 -2.78 6.17 -14.72
CA GLU A 160 -2.03 7.38 -15.02
C GLU A 160 -1.37 7.29 -16.40
N THR A 161 -1.36 8.39 -17.12
CA THR A 161 -0.65 8.51 -18.41
C THR A 161 0.66 9.26 -18.20
N ARG A 162 1.75 8.74 -18.76
CA ARG A 162 3.04 9.44 -18.85
C ARG A 162 3.20 10.01 -20.25
N LEU A 163 3.50 11.29 -20.34
CA LEU A 163 3.66 12.01 -21.60
C LEU A 163 5.12 12.41 -21.82
N LEU A 164 5.56 12.34 -23.07
CA LEU A 164 6.77 13.00 -23.52
C LEU A 164 6.55 14.52 -23.55
N ARG A 165 7.64 15.30 -23.65
CA ARG A 165 7.57 16.76 -23.81
C ARG A 165 6.76 17.21 -25.04
N SER A 166 6.71 16.37 -26.08
CA SER A 166 5.90 16.59 -27.28
C SER A 166 4.39 16.44 -27.07
N GLY A 167 3.95 15.99 -25.88
CA GLY A 167 2.58 15.58 -25.59
C GLY A 167 2.25 14.14 -26.01
N ALA A 168 3.16 13.45 -26.72
CA ALA A 168 2.93 12.06 -27.09
C ALA A 168 2.94 11.15 -25.86
N ILE A 169 2.06 10.12 -25.85
CA ILE A 169 1.99 9.12 -24.78
C ILE A 169 3.28 8.30 -24.76
N ARG A 170 3.93 8.26 -23.62
CA ARG A 170 5.12 7.42 -23.36
C ARG A 170 4.75 6.09 -22.77
N ALA A 171 3.84 6.08 -21.79
CA ALA A 171 3.37 4.88 -21.11
C ALA A 171 2.03 5.13 -20.41
N HIS A 172 1.29 4.05 -20.20
CA HIS A 172 0.21 3.98 -19.22
C HIS A 172 0.75 3.31 -17.96
N ILE A 173 0.41 3.85 -16.81
CA ILE A 173 0.74 3.28 -15.51
C ILE A 173 -0.57 2.87 -14.85
N TYR A 174 -0.65 1.63 -14.46
CA TYR A 174 -1.74 1.03 -13.70
C TYR A 174 -1.23 0.75 -12.31
N ARG A 175 -1.92 1.26 -11.30
CA ARG A 175 -1.55 1.02 -9.91
C ARG A 175 -2.79 0.60 -9.14
N ASP A 176 -2.74 -0.58 -8.57
CA ASP A 176 -3.76 -1.12 -7.69
C ASP A 176 -3.19 -1.22 -6.27
N ILE A 177 -3.92 -0.65 -5.32
CA ILE A 177 -3.57 -0.66 -3.90
C ILE A 177 -4.69 -1.38 -3.17
N PHE A 178 -4.41 -2.59 -2.72
CA PHE A 178 -5.29 -3.37 -1.87
C PHE A 178 -4.91 -3.13 -0.43
N GLY A 179 -5.88 -2.78 0.41
CA GLY A 179 -5.66 -2.62 1.84
C GLY A 179 -6.66 -3.41 2.65
N PHE A 180 -6.23 -3.96 3.78
CA PHE A 180 -7.10 -4.58 4.76
C PHE A 180 -6.57 -4.43 6.17
N THR A 181 -7.45 -4.57 7.16
CA THR A 181 -7.09 -4.46 8.57
C THR A 181 -7.39 -5.73 9.35
N THR A 182 -6.46 -6.11 10.22
CA THR A 182 -6.64 -7.20 11.18
C THR A 182 -6.06 -6.80 12.53
N GLY A 183 -6.90 -6.79 13.58
CA GLY A 183 -6.48 -6.31 14.89
C GLY A 183 -5.89 -4.90 14.81
N PRO A 184 -4.69 -4.66 15.37
CA PRO A 184 -3.99 -3.37 15.32
C PRO A 184 -3.13 -3.16 14.08
N ALA A 185 -3.23 -4.03 13.07
CA ALA A 185 -2.41 -3.95 11.87
C ALA A 185 -3.22 -3.54 10.64
N GLU A 186 -2.59 -2.73 9.79
CA GLU A 186 -3.02 -2.39 8.43
C GLU A 186 -2.01 -3.01 7.45
N ILE A 187 -2.52 -3.76 6.48
CA ILE A 187 -1.73 -4.46 5.48
C ILE A 187 -2.11 -3.91 4.11
N GLU A 188 -1.11 -3.51 3.35
CA GLU A 188 -1.28 -3.06 1.97
C GLU A 188 -0.49 -3.94 1.00
N LEU A 189 -1.08 -4.18 -0.17
CA LEU A 189 -0.43 -4.69 -1.36
C LEU A 189 -0.52 -3.63 -2.45
N GLU A 190 0.61 -3.12 -2.91
CA GLU A 190 0.71 -2.25 -4.07
C GLU A 190 1.15 -3.06 -5.29
N ALA A 191 0.39 -2.98 -6.37
CA ALA A 191 0.69 -3.60 -7.66
C ALA A 191 0.78 -2.51 -8.74
N ILE A 192 1.90 -2.41 -9.45
CA ILE A 192 2.15 -1.39 -10.47
C ILE A 192 2.47 -2.09 -11.79
N GLY A 193 1.70 -1.78 -12.83
CA GLY A 193 1.94 -2.23 -14.18
C GLY A 193 2.29 -1.07 -15.11
N ILE A 194 3.33 -1.23 -15.93
CA ILE A 194 3.74 -0.26 -16.96
C ILE A 194 3.34 -0.80 -18.33
N GLY A 195 2.52 -0.03 -19.06
CA GLY A 195 1.95 -0.43 -20.36
C GLY A 195 0.78 -1.40 -20.25
N ARG A 196 0.76 -2.28 -19.27
CA ARG A 196 -0.32 -3.22 -18.96
C ARG A 196 -0.45 -3.39 -17.45
N PRO A 197 -1.65 -3.62 -16.91
CA PRO A 197 -1.83 -3.90 -15.49
C PRO A 197 -1.10 -5.19 -15.06
N VAL A 198 -0.87 -5.32 -13.77
CA VAL A 198 -0.45 -6.61 -13.17
C VAL A 198 -1.57 -7.62 -13.43
N PRO A 199 -1.28 -8.91 -13.70
CA PRO A 199 -2.33 -9.91 -13.84
C PRO A 199 -3.11 -10.06 -12.54
N THR A 200 -4.42 -10.05 -12.62
CA THR A 200 -5.32 -10.19 -11.47
C THR A 200 -5.06 -11.48 -10.68
N SER A 201 -4.61 -12.55 -11.37
CA SER A 201 -4.22 -13.79 -10.69
C SER A 201 -2.99 -13.63 -9.79
N ALA A 202 -2.01 -12.81 -10.20
CA ALA A 202 -0.83 -12.53 -9.37
C ALA A 202 -1.18 -11.65 -8.17
N GLU A 203 -2.05 -10.65 -8.37
CA GLU A 203 -2.56 -9.81 -7.28
C GLU A 203 -3.36 -10.64 -6.27
N ALA A 204 -4.28 -11.49 -6.76
CA ALA A 204 -5.08 -12.36 -5.91
C ALA A 204 -4.22 -13.34 -5.11
N GLN A 205 -3.19 -13.92 -5.73
CA GLN A 205 -2.24 -14.80 -5.05
C GLN A 205 -1.48 -14.06 -3.94
N ALA A 206 -0.95 -12.88 -4.23
CA ALA A 206 -0.24 -12.07 -3.26
C ALA A 206 -1.13 -11.65 -2.09
N LEU A 207 -2.35 -11.18 -2.40
CA LEU A 207 -3.33 -10.75 -1.40
C LEU A 207 -3.77 -11.92 -0.50
N GLN A 208 -4.04 -13.11 -1.08
CA GLN A 208 -4.39 -14.30 -0.32
C GLN A 208 -3.26 -14.71 0.63
N LEU A 209 -2.00 -14.68 0.17
CA LEU A 209 -0.86 -15.03 0.99
C LEU A 209 -0.67 -14.07 2.18
N LEU A 210 -0.86 -12.76 1.95
CA LEU A 210 -0.85 -11.74 3.01
C LEU A 210 -1.97 -11.99 4.02
N LEU A 211 -3.18 -12.28 3.55
CA LEU A 211 -4.34 -12.57 4.38
C LEU A 211 -4.12 -13.82 5.25
N ASP A 212 -3.67 -14.92 4.64
CA ASP A 212 -3.42 -16.17 5.35
C ASP A 212 -2.37 -15.99 6.46
N ARG A 213 -1.29 -15.23 6.16
CA ARG A 213 -0.25 -14.92 7.15
C ARG A 213 -0.77 -14.00 8.26
N ALA A 214 -1.56 -12.99 7.90
CA ALA A 214 -2.13 -12.08 8.89
C ALA A 214 -3.08 -12.80 9.84
N MET A 215 -3.87 -13.74 9.33
CA MET A 215 -4.80 -14.55 10.13
C MET A 215 -4.09 -15.63 10.97
N ALA A 216 -2.92 -16.11 10.52
CA ALA A 216 -2.13 -17.12 11.26
C ALA A 216 -1.25 -16.51 12.36
N ASN A 217 -1.04 -15.20 12.36
CA ASN A 217 -0.19 -14.49 13.32
C ASN A 217 -1.01 -13.49 14.15
N THR A 218 -0.58 -13.27 15.38
CA THR A 218 -1.17 -12.26 16.29
C THR A 218 -0.09 -11.28 16.73
N VAL A 219 -0.48 -10.01 16.88
CA VAL A 219 0.41 -8.95 17.41
C VAL A 219 0.37 -9.00 18.94
#